data_1477a5d139e6a45dbe1bfad736c126d6
#
_entry.id   1477a5d139e6a45dbe1bfad736c126d6
#
_cell.length_a   1.000
_cell.length_b   1.000
_cell.length_c   1.000
_cell.angle_alpha   90.00
_cell.angle_beta   90.00
_cell.angle_gamma   90.00
#
_symmetry.space_group_name_H-M   'P 1'
#
loop_
_entity.id
_entity.type
_entity.pdbx_description
1 polymer ?
#
loop_
_entity_poly.entity_id
_entity_poly.type
_entity_poly.pdbx_seq_one_letter_code
_entity_poly.pdbx_strand_id
1 'polypeptide(L)'
;MKKNNDPKIICPGKSFCATCQEIINSNHIDILEMDAASKTGIDDVRELIENSKYSPTSAKFKIFIIDEVHMLSKQAFNGLLKTLEEPPPSLKFILATTEVRKIPVTILSRCQRFDLKRVSVDQLCSHLKKITEKENGKISEDAIKLIAKTSEGSVRDSVSLLDRALISQSIVENKIVKDTDVRAMLGLADKSKVISLFKEALSGNEKEALKYLKELINDGLDA
;
A
#
# COMPACT_ATOMS: atom_id res chain seq x y z
N MET A 1 -13.01 37.12 11.69
CA MET A 1 -12.50 35.98 12.47
C MET A 1 -13.03 34.68 11.86
N LYS A 2 -12.23 33.98 11.05
CA LYS A 2 -12.58 32.66 10.52
C LYS A 2 -12.35 31.65 11.64
N LYS A 3 -13.42 31.03 12.15
CA LYS A 3 -13.30 29.89 13.05
C LYS A 3 -12.70 28.72 12.27
N ASN A 4 -11.49 28.30 12.63
CA ASN A 4 -10.92 27.02 12.20
C ASN A 4 -11.85 25.90 12.67
N ASN A 5 -12.67 25.39 11.78
CA ASN A 5 -13.40 24.15 11.97
C ASN A 5 -12.53 22.99 11.46
N ASP A 6 -11.35 22.78 12.05
CA ASP A 6 -10.66 21.52 11.85
C ASP A 6 -11.54 20.41 12.43
N PRO A 7 -11.83 19.36 11.65
CA PRO A 7 -12.61 18.24 12.15
C PRO A 7 -11.81 17.61 13.30
N LYS A 8 -12.25 17.86 14.53
CA LYS A 8 -11.68 17.19 15.69
C LYS A 8 -11.94 15.71 15.50
N ILE A 9 -10.87 14.93 15.49
CA ILE A 9 -10.96 13.47 15.59
C ILE A 9 -11.67 13.17 16.90
N ILE A 10 -12.95 12.79 16.81
CA ILE A 10 -13.84 12.63 17.98
C ILE A 10 -13.49 11.36 18.77
N CYS A 11 -12.76 10.43 18.16
CA CYS A 11 -12.31 9.19 18.80
C CYS A 11 -10.78 9.13 18.90
N PRO A 12 -10.15 9.65 19.96
CA PRO A 12 -8.71 9.52 20.17
C PRO A 12 -8.39 8.11 20.69
N GLY A 13 -7.95 7.27 19.80
CA GLY A 13 -6.99 6.17 19.93
C GLY A 13 -7.11 5.08 20.99
N LYS A 14 -7.96 5.14 22.02
CA LYS A 14 -8.04 4.09 23.05
C LYS A 14 -9.37 3.36 23.15
N SER A 15 -10.46 3.94 22.66
CA SER A 15 -11.74 3.25 22.48
C SER A 15 -12.48 3.89 21.31
N PHE A 16 -12.68 3.17 20.25
CA PHE A 16 -13.51 3.61 19.14
C PHE A 16 -14.98 3.63 19.59
N CYS A 17 -15.74 4.67 19.19
CA CYS A 17 -17.19 4.65 19.37
C CYS A 17 -17.82 3.58 18.46
N ALA A 18 -19.09 3.22 18.72
CA ALA A 18 -19.80 2.21 17.95
C ALA A 18 -19.72 2.47 16.43
N THR A 19 -19.99 3.70 16.00
CA THR A 19 -19.91 4.11 14.59
C THR A 19 -18.51 3.89 14.00
N CYS A 20 -17.44 4.24 14.74
CA CYS A 20 -16.07 4.00 14.26
C CYS A 20 -15.77 2.51 14.16
N GLN A 21 -16.28 1.68 15.07
CA GLN A 21 -16.12 0.23 15.01
C GLN A 21 -16.86 -0.37 13.80
N GLU A 22 -18.08 0.09 13.52
CA GLU A 22 -18.83 -0.31 12.33
C GLU A 22 -18.10 0.05 11.04
N ILE A 23 -17.52 1.26 10.98
CA ILE A 23 -16.72 1.71 9.82
C ILE A 23 -15.47 0.84 9.65
N ILE A 24 -14.71 0.58 10.72
CA ILE A 24 -13.49 -0.24 10.68
C ILE A 24 -13.80 -1.66 10.23
N ASN A 25 -14.96 -2.18 10.63
CA ASN A 25 -15.42 -3.52 10.26
C ASN A 25 -16.14 -3.56 8.90
N SER A 26 -16.16 -2.44 8.14
CA SER A 26 -16.87 -2.29 6.84
C SER A 26 -18.37 -2.66 6.90
N ASN A 27 -19.02 -2.43 8.06
CA ASN A 27 -20.41 -2.78 8.31
C ASN A 27 -21.32 -1.55 8.46
N HIS A 28 -20.83 -0.34 8.25
CA HIS A 28 -21.63 0.88 8.42
C HIS A 28 -22.58 1.07 7.24
N ILE A 29 -23.88 1.22 7.50
CA ILE A 29 -24.95 1.27 6.48
C ILE A 29 -24.82 2.44 5.50
N ASP A 30 -24.27 3.57 5.93
CA ASP A 30 -24.10 4.78 5.11
C ASP A 30 -22.71 4.89 4.47
N ILE A 31 -21.82 3.92 4.70
CA ILE A 31 -20.49 3.88 4.09
C ILE A 31 -20.34 2.57 3.34
N LEU A 32 -20.28 2.68 2.01
CA LEU A 32 -20.12 1.54 1.13
C LEU A 32 -18.72 1.56 0.51
N GLU A 33 -18.01 0.47 0.72
CA GLU A 33 -16.70 0.24 0.13
C GLU A 33 -16.81 -0.79 -0.99
N MET A 34 -16.23 -0.47 -2.13
CA MET A 34 -16.17 -1.34 -3.30
C MET A 34 -14.75 -1.35 -3.85
N ASP A 35 -14.23 -2.54 -4.10
CA ASP A 35 -13.00 -2.73 -4.84
C ASP A 35 -13.33 -2.96 -6.33
N ALA A 36 -12.93 -2.00 -7.18
CA ALA A 36 -13.15 -2.08 -8.60
C ALA A 36 -12.30 -3.15 -9.30
N ALA A 37 -11.28 -3.70 -8.64
CA ALA A 37 -10.53 -4.84 -9.19
C ALA A 37 -11.35 -6.13 -9.18
N SER A 38 -12.23 -6.30 -8.19
CA SER A 38 -13.15 -7.45 -8.07
C SER A 38 -14.53 -7.20 -8.68
N LYS A 39 -14.98 -5.94 -8.74
CA LYS A 39 -16.30 -5.51 -9.22
C LYS A 39 -16.16 -4.46 -10.32
N THR A 40 -15.85 -4.90 -11.53
CA THR A 40 -15.57 -4.04 -12.69
C THR A 40 -16.79 -3.67 -13.52
N GLY A 41 -17.93 -4.34 -13.26
CA GLY A 41 -19.11 -4.31 -14.08
C GLY A 41 -19.95 -3.03 -13.93
N ILE A 42 -20.78 -2.77 -14.95
CA ILE A 42 -21.73 -1.67 -14.90
C ILE A 42 -22.85 -1.93 -13.89
N ASP A 43 -23.19 -3.19 -13.65
CA ASP A 43 -24.29 -3.54 -12.75
C ASP A 43 -23.94 -3.27 -11.29
N ASP A 44 -22.68 -3.51 -10.88
CA ASP A 44 -22.16 -3.13 -9.57
C ASP A 44 -22.27 -1.62 -9.33
N VAL A 45 -21.89 -0.83 -10.36
CA VAL A 45 -21.98 0.64 -10.30
C VAL A 45 -23.42 1.12 -10.31
N ARG A 46 -24.32 0.46 -11.05
CA ARG A 46 -25.76 0.76 -11.01
C ARG A 46 -26.36 0.57 -9.63
N GLU A 47 -25.99 -0.51 -8.94
CA GLU A 47 -26.40 -0.74 -7.57
C GLU A 47 -25.96 0.41 -6.64
N LEU A 48 -24.70 0.87 -6.77
CA LEU A 48 -24.22 2.04 -6.03
C LEU A 48 -25.05 3.29 -6.34
N ILE A 49 -25.35 3.55 -7.62
CA ILE A 49 -26.13 4.71 -8.07
C ILE A 49 -27.56 4.62 -7.51
N GLU A 50 -28.21 3.47 -7.56
CA GLU A 50 -29.52 3.28 -6.96
C GLU A 50 -29.48 3.55 -5.45
N ASN A 51 -28.49 3.02 -4.75
CA ASN A 51 -28.27 3.27 -3.34
C ASN A 51 -28.02 4.77 -3.04
N SER A 52 -27.46 5.53 -3.99
CA SER A 52 -27.20 6.97 -3.80
C SER A 52 -28.44 7.83 -3.72
N LYS A 53 -29.58 7.35 -4.25
CA LYS A 53 -30.87 8.06 -4.24
C LYS A 53 -31.49 8.15 -2.85
N TYR A 54 -31.13 7.25 -1.96
CA TYR A 54 -31.66 7.21 -0.61
C TYR A 54 -30.81 8.12 0.33
N SER A 55 -31.49 8.84 1.19
CA SER A 55 -30.85 9.65 2.24
C SER A 55 -30.06 8.76 3.20
N PRO A 56 -28.98 9.30 3.83
CA PRO A 56 -28.28 8.58 4.89
C PRO A 56 -29.24 8.24 6.04
N THR A 57 -29.03 7.09 6.67
CA THR A 57 -29.88 6.57 7.73
C THR A 57 -29.39 6.99 9.11
N SER A 58 -28.08 6.89 9.35
CA SER A 58 -27.46 7.14 10.66
C SER A 58 -26.40 8.23 10.63
N ALA A 59 -25.73 8.43 9.49
CA ALA A 59 -24.67 9.41 9.32
C ALA A 59 -25.19 10.73 8.70
N LYS A 60 -24.36 11.78 8.75
CA LYS A 60 -24.65 13.06 8.07
C LYS A 60 -24.52 12.96 6.56
N PHE A 61 -23.63 12.10 6.08
CA PHE A 61 -23.34 11.86 4.68
C PHE A 61 -23.34 10.37 4.36
N LYS A 62 -23.80 10.03 3.18
CA LYS A 62 -23.56 8.74 2.57
C LYS A 62 -22.26 8.79 1.82
N ILE A 63 -21.36 7.84 2.06
CA ILE A 63 -20.00 7.84 1.51
C ILE A 63 -19.78 6.57 0.71
N PHE A 64 -19.39 6.74 -0.55
CA PHE A 64 -18.99 5.64 -1.41
C PHE A 64 -17.48 5.70 -1.62
N ILE A 65 -16.80 4.63 -1.21
CA ILE A 65 -15.36 4.47 -1.39
C ILE A 65 -15.16 3.43 -2.49
N ILE A 66 -14.52 3.85 -3.58
CA ILE A 66 -14.20 2.96 -4.71
C ILE A 66 -12.69 2.88 -4.79
N ASP A 67 -12.16 1.72 -4.41
CA ASP A 67 -10.73 1.44 -4.53
C ASP A 67 -10.39 0.94 -5.94
N GLU A 68 -9.16 1.21 -6.37
CA GLU A 68 -8.64 0.89 -7.72
C GLU A 68 -9.62 1.28 -8.85
N VAL A 69 -10.22 2.45 -8.72
CA VAL A 69 -11.30 2.94 -9.62
C VAL A 69 -10.93 2.88 -11.10
N HIS A 70 -9.62 2.89 -11.46
CA HIS A 70 -9.15 2.76 -12.84
C HIS A 70 -9.45 1.39 -13.47
N MET A 71 -9.84 0.39 -12.67
CA MET A 71 -10.26 -0.94 -13.14
C MET A 71 -11.71 -0.99 -13.63
N LEU A 72 -12.50 0.06 -13.37
CA LEU A 72 -13.87 0.14 -13.87
C LEU A 72 -13.92 0.16 -15.39
N SER A 73 -14.93 -0.48 -15.96
CA SER A 73 -15.20 -0.43 -17.40
C SER A 73 -15.61 0.98 -17.84
N LYS A 74 -15.42 1.30 -19.12
CA LYS A 74 -15.87 2.58 -19.69
C LYS A 74 -17.37 2.83 -19.48
N GLN A 75 -18.19 1.78 -19.53
CA GLN A 75 -19.62 1.86 -19.29
C GLN A 75 -19.94 2.20 -17.84
N ALA A 76 -19.19 1.60 -16.88
CA ALA A 76 -19.30 1.89 -15.46
C ALA A 76 -18.93 3.36 -15.14
N PHE A 77 -17.83 3.87 -15.72
CA PHE A 77 -17.49 5.29 -15.61
C PHE A 77 -18.59 6.20 -16.15
N ASN A 78 -19.16 5.88 -17.32
CA ASN A 78 -20.26 6.66 -17.89
C ASN A 78 -21.52 6.64 -16.99
N GLY A 79 -21.77 5.52 -16.32
CA GLY A 79 -22.84 5.44 -15.32
C GLY A 79 -22.66 6.40 -14.15
N LEU A 80 -21.42 6.55 -13.65
CA LEU A 80 -21.09 7.44 -12.54
C LEU A 80 -21.15 8.92 -12.92
N LEU A 81 -20.94 9.28 -14.20
CA LEU A 81 -20.83 10.69 -14.65
C LEU A 81 -22.03 11.52 -14.22
N LYS A 82 -23.25 11.04 -14.44
CA LYS A 82 -24.49 11.78 -14.11
C LYS A 82 -24.56 12.09 -12.60
N THR A 83 -24.21 11.13 -11.76
CA THR A 83 -24.24 11.30 -10.30
C THR A 83 -23.08 12.20 -9.81
N LEU A 84 -21.95 12.22 -10.51
CA LEU A 84 -20.83 13.13 -10.22
C LEU A 84 -21.08 14.56 -10.73
N GLU A 85 -21.91 14.74 -11.75
CA GLU A 85 -22.32 16.06 -12.25
C GLU A 85 -23.31 16.73 -11.31
N GLU A 86 -24.30 15.98 -10.86
CA GLU A 86 -25.37 16.45 -9.98
C GLU A 86 -25.50 15.56 -8.74
N PRO A 87 -24.48 15.56 -7.84
CA PRO A 87 -24.49 14.69 -6.68
C PRO A 87 -25.56 15.15 -5.67
N PRO A 88 -26.30 14.20 -5.06
CA PRO A 88 -27.14 14.52 -3.92
C PRO A 88 -26.34 15.24 -2.82
N PRO A 89 -26.91 16.23 -2.11
CA PRO A 89 -26.17 17.04 -1.13
C PRO A 89 -25.53 16.22 -0.01
N SER A 90 -26.14 15.07 0.32
CA SER A 90 -25.70 14.17 1.36
C SER A 90 -24.73 13.08 0.87
N LEU A 91 -24.38 13.04 -0.42
CA LEU A 91 -23.51 12.03 -1.00
C LEU A 91 -22.07 12.52 -1.12
N LYS A 92 -21.10 11.65 -0.80
CA LYS A 92 -19.67 11.87 -1.04
C LYS A 92 -19.06 10.65 -1.69
N PHE A 93 -18.22 10.90 -2.72
CA PHE A 93 -17.39 9.88 -3.35
C PHE A 93 -15.95 10.02 -2.91
N ILE A 94 -15.29 8.91 -2.61
CA ILE A 94 -13.85 8.80 -2.43
C ILE A 94 -13.38 7.79 -3.47
N LEU A 95 -12.64 8.26 -4.47
CA LEU A 95 -12.11 7.43 -5.54
C LEU A 95 -10.61 7.28 -5.32
N ALA A 96 -10.17 6.06 -5.06
CA ALA A 96 -8.75 5.74 -4.90
C ALA A 96 -8.20 5.07 -6.17
N THR A 97 -6.98 5.40 -6.55
CA THR A 97 -6.32 4.82 -7.71
C THR A 97 -4.81 4.90 -7.61
N THR A 98 -4.14 3.90 -8.13
CA THR A 98 -2.69 3.91 -8.38
C THR A 98 -2.35 4.47 -9.76
N GLU A 99 -3.32 4.52 -10.70
CA GLU A 99 -3.12 4.91 -12.09
C GLU A 99 -4.07 6.03 -12.54
N VAL A 100 -3.75 7.27 -12.17
CA VAL A 100 -4.56 8.45 -12.53
C VAL A 100 -4.75 8.61 -14.04
N ARG A 101 -3.74 8.22 -14.84
CA ARG A 101 -3.80 8.36 -16.31
C ARG A 101 -4.87 7.50 -16.98
N LYS A 102 -5.34 6.44 -16.35
CA LYS A 102 -6.41 5.58 -16.84
C LYS A 102 -7.81 6.13 -16.55
N ILE A 103 -7.92 7.13 -15.68
CA ILE A 103 -9.22 7.71 -15.33
C ILE A 103 -9.61 8.74 -16.40
N PRO A 104 -10.86 8.69 -16.91
CA PRO A 104 -11.35 9.68 -17.87
C PRO A 104 -11.25 11.11 -17.33
N VAL A 105 -10.83 12.04 -18.19
CA VAL A 105 -10.71 13.47 -17.83
C VAL A 105 -12.05 14.06 -17.36
N THR A 106 -13.16 13.54 -17.88
CA THR A 106 -14.51 13.91 -17.46
C THR A 106 -14.81 13.62 -16.00
N ILE A 107 -14.23 12.56 -15.43
CA ILE A 107 -14.30 12.24 -13.99
C ILE A 107 -13.34 13.15 -13.21
N LEU A 108 -12.08 13.24 -13.65
CA LEU A 108 -11.05 14.03 -12.96
C LEU A 108 -11.43 15.49 -12.81
N SER A 109 -12.09 16.10 -13.83
CA SER A 109 -12.53 17.49 -13.78
C SER A 109 -13.61 17.78 -12.74
N ARG A 110 -14.29 16.75 -12.23
CA ARG A 110 -15.36 16.85 -11.21
C ARG A 110 -14.91 16.42 -9.83
N CYS A 111 -13.65 15.99 -9.69
CA CYS A 111 -13.10 15.52 -8.44
C CYS A 111 -12.00 16.45 -7.93
N GLN A 112 -11.96 16.66 -6.62
CA GLN A 112 -10.80 17.25 -6.00
C GLN A 112 -9.73 16.16 -5.88
N ARG A 113 -8.52 16.44 -6.40
CA ARG A 113 -7.42 15.51 -6.39
C ARG A 113 -6.53 15.72 -5.17
N PHE A 114 -6.13 14.60 -4.54
CA PHE A 114 -5.18 14.53 -3.44
C PHE A 114 -4.09 13.51 -3.79
N ASP A 115 -2.87 14.00 -4.02
CA ASP A 115 -1.74 13.14 -4.33
C ASP A 115 -1.08 12.65 -3.03
N LEU A 116 -1.12 11.34 -2.79
CA LEU A 116 -0.45 10.70 -1.66
C LEU A 116 1.00 10.40 -2.03
N LYS A 117 1.91 10.73 -1.12
CA LYS A 117 3.34 10.48 -1.30
C LYS A 117 3.75 9.13 -0.73
N ARG A 118 4.78 8.53 -1.34
CA ARG A 118 5.43 7.37 -0.74
C ARG A 118 6.05 7.73 0.60
N VAL A 119 6.05 6.77 1.53
CA VAL A 119 6.60 6.96 2.87
C VAL A 119 8.13 6.97 2.81
N SER A 120 8.77 7.86 3.56
CA SER A 120 10.23 7.91 3.61
C SER A 120 10.83 6.69 4.33
N VAL A 121 12.07 6.36 3.99
CA VAL A 121 12.79 5.21 4.61
C VAL A 121 12.83 5.35 6.13
N ASP A 122 13.07 6.55 6.67
CA ASP A 122 13.15 6.78 8.12
C ASP A 122 11.81 6.54 8.82
N GLN A 123 10.71 6.98 8.18
CA GLN A 123 9.36 6.73 8.68
C GLN A 123 9.01 5.23 8.64
N LEU A 124 9.38 4.53 7.56
CA LEU A 124 9.21 3.08 7.48
C LEU A 124 10.03 2.37 8.55
N CYS A 125 11.30 2.72 8.75
CA CYS A 125 12.13 2.14 9.82
C CYS A 125 11.47 2.32 11.20
N SER A 126 10.98 3.52 11.49
CA SER A 126 10.30 3.81 12.76
C SER A 126 9.00 3.01 12.92
N HIS A 127 8.26 2.80 11.82
CA HIS A 127 7.05 2.00 11.82
C HIS A 127 7.35 0.52 12.03
N LEU A 128 8.32 -0.03 11.29
CA LEU A 128 8.74 -1.43 11.41
C LEU A 128 9.28 -1.76 12.80
N LYS A 129 10.06 -0.86 13.43
CA LYS A 129 10.52 -1.04 14.81
C LYS A 129 9.34 -1.21 15.78
N LYS A 130 8.31 -0.35 15.67
CA LYS A 130 7.11 -0.45 16.52
C LYS A 130 6.34 -1.76 16.32
N ILE A 131 6.29 -2.29 15.10
CA ILE A 131 5.65 -3.58 14.81
C ILE A 131 6.50 -4.69 15.41
N THR A 132 7.80 -4.69 15.18
CA THR A 132 8.73 -5.68 15.73
C THR A 132 8.64 -5.79 17.27
N GLU A 133 8.55 -4.64 17.95
CA GLU A 133 8.36 -4.60 19.40
C GLU A 133 7.03 -5.24 19.84
N LYS A 134 5.93 -4.99 19.10
CA LYS A 134 4.61 -5.57 19.39
C LYS A 134 4.58 -7.08 19.19
N GLU A 135 5.27 -7.57 18.16
CA GLU A 135 5.37 -9.00 17.81
C GLU A 135 6.47 -9.72 18.61
N ASN A 136 7.16 -9.03 19.55
CA ASN A 136 8.29 -9.56 20.32
C ASN A 136 9.41 -10.13 19.43
N GLY A 137 9.53 -9.62 18.19
CA GLY A 137 10.55 -10.04 17.23
C GLY A 137 11.94 -9.50 17.57
N LYS A 138 12.98 -10.18 17.13
CA LYS A 138 14.37 -9.75 17.28
C LYS A 138 15.01 -9.58 15.90
N ILE A 139 15.19 -8.34 15.47
CA ILE A 139 15.76 -7.99 14.17
C ILE A 139 16.80 -6.87 14.34
N SER A 140 17.87 -6.91 13.56
CA SER A 140 18.91 -5.88 13.59
C SER A 140 18.44 -4.58 12.92
N GLU A 141 18.99 -3.45 13.32
CA GLU A 141 18.66 -2.16 12.70
C GLU A 141 19.00 -2.11 11.21
N ASP A 142 20.09 -2.76 10.80
CA ASP A 142 20.51 -2.82 9.41
C ASP A 142 19.56 -3.66 8.56
N ALA A 143 19.02 -4.75 9.11
CA ALA A 143 17.98 -5.53 8.48
C ALA A 143 16.68 -4.72 8.30
N ILE A 144 16.25 -3.96 9.32
CA ILE A 144 15.09 -3.05 9.21
C ILE A 144 15.31 -2.00 8.11
N LYS A 145 16.51 -1.38 8.07
CA LYS A 145 16.86 -0.40 7.03
C LYS A 145 16.85 -1.03 5.64
N LEU A 146 17.33 -2.27 5.51
CA LEU A 146 17.32 -2.98 4.23
C LEU A 146 15.88 -3.23 3.76
N ILE A 147 15.01 -3.76 4.62
CA ILE A 147 13.58 -3.97 4.33
C ILE A 147 12.93 -2.64 3.92
N ALA A 148 13.14 -1.56 4.69
CA ALA A 148 12.56 -0.26 4.39
C ALA A 148 13.03 0.32 3.04
N LYS A 149 14.29 0.11 2.65
CA LYS A 149 14.82 0.53 1.34
C LYS A 149 14.23 -0.30 0.20
N THR A 150 14.17 -1.61 0.36
CA THR A 150 13.65 -2.53 -0.67
C THR A 150 12.15 -2.32 -0.91
N SER A 151 11.42 -1.87 0.10
CA SER A 151 9.97 -1.61 0.00
C SER A 151 9.61 -0.32 -0.75
N GLU A 152 10.59 0.48 -1.18
CA GLU A 152 10.42 1.69 -2.01
C GLU A 152 9.28 2.63 -1.55
N GLY A 153 9.08 2.77 -0.24
CA GLY A 153 8.05 3.63 0.33
C GLY A 153 6.66 3.00 0.47
N SER A 154 6.52 1.70 0.18
CA SER A 154 5.31 0.92 0.40
C SER A 154 5.26 0.36 1.82
N VAL A 155 4.24 0.76 2.60
CA VAL A 155 4.03 0.21 3.95
C VAL A 155 3.61 -1.26 3.88
N ARG A 156 2.72 -1.62 2.94
CA ARG A 156 2.24 -3.00 2.75
C ARG A 156 3.42 -3.95 2.52
N ASP A 157 4.28 -3.62 1.56
CA ASP A 157 5.42 -4.47 1.20
C ASP A 157 6.42 -4.54 2.34
N SER A 158 6.67 -3.42 3.04
CA SER A 158 7.60 -3.38 4.17
C SER A 158 7.12 -4.27 5.34
N VAL A 159 5.83 -4.27 5.63
CA VAL A 159 5.26 -5.14 6.68
C VAL A 159 5.28 -6.60 6.26
N SER A 160 4.93 -6.91 5.01
CA SER A 160 4.98 -8.28 4.47
C SER A 160 6.41 -8.86 4.48
N LEU A 161 7.41 -8.04 4.13
CA LEU A 161 8.80 -8.44 4.19
C LEU A 161 9.28 -8.64 5.64
N LEU A 162 8.86 -7.77 6.56
CA LEU A 162 9.16 -7.93 7.98
C LEU A 162 8.56 -9.22 8.54
N ASP A 163 7.30 -9.50 8.23
CA ASP A 163 6.60 -10.71 8.66
C ASP A 163 7.34 -11.98 8.20
N ARG A 164 7.71 -12.05 6.91
CA ARG A 164 8.52 -13.15 6.37
C ARG A 164 9.86 -13.29 7.09
N ALA A 165 10.52 -12.18 7.41
CA ALA A 165 11.79 -12.19 8.13
C ALA A 165 11.64 -12.70 9.57
N LEU A 166 10.55 -12.32 10.26
CA LEU A 166 10.28 -12.77 11.63
C LEU A 166 9.84 -14.25 11.67
N ILE A 167 9.09 -14.73 10.68
CA ILE A 167 8.74 -16.15 10.55
C ILE A 167 10.02 -17.02 10.44
N SER A 168 11.01 -16.56 9.67
CA SER A 168 12.29 -17.29 9.57
C SER A 168 13.04 -17.37 10.91
N GLN A 169 12.82 -16.44 11.83
CA GLN A 169 13.35 -16.46 13.19
C GLN A 169 12.70 -17.54 14.06
N SER A 170 11.39 -17.79 13.90
CA SER A 170 10.64 -18.74 14.71
C SER A 170 11.09 -20.20 14.50
N ILE A 171 11.71 -20.48 13.35
CA ILE A 171 12.24 -21.81 13.01
C ILE A 171 13.54 -22.12 13.78
N VAL A 172 14.30 -21.07 14.15
CA VAL A 172 15.56 -21.20 14.90
C VAL A 172 15.43 -20.40 16.19
N GLU A 173 15.18 -21.06 17.31
CA GLU A 173 14.96 -20.42 18.61
C GLU A 173 16.01 -19.34 18.93
N ASN A 174 15.53 -18.13 19.23
CA ASN A 174 16.30 -16.97 19.68
C ASN A 174 17.34 -16.36 18.72
N LYS A 175 17.30 -16.65 17.42
CA LYS A 175 18.20 -16.02 16.46
C LYS A 175 17.73 -14.57 16.17
N ILE A 176 18.66 -13.59 16.26
CA ILE A 176 18.40 -12.22 15.79
C ILE A 176 18.50 -12.23 14.26
N VAL A 177 17.45 -11.77 13.57
CA VAL A 177 17.47 -11.63 12.12
C VAL A 177 18.46 -10.54 11.73
N LYS A 178 19.48 -10.90 10.94
CA LYS A 178 20.51 -10.00 10.44
C LYS A 178 20.19 -9.55 9.00
N ASP A 179 20.88 -8.53 8.53
CA ASP A 179 20.80 -8.06 7.14
C ASP A 179 21.17 -9.15 6.13
N THR A 180 22.11 -10.07 6.48
CA THR A 180 22.46 -11.23 5.67
C THR A 180 21.29 -12.18 5.45
N ASP A 181 20.49 -12.43 6.50
CA ASP A 181 19.32 -13.30 6.41
C ASP A 181 18.25 -12.67 5.52
N VAL A 182 18.04 -11.35 5.65
CA VAL A 182 17.11 -10.60 4.80
C VAL A 182 17.57 -10.57 3.35
N ARG A 183 18.87 -10.40 3.07
CA ARG A 183 19.42 -10.46 1.71
C ARG A 183 19.18 -11.82 1.07
N ALA A 184 19.47 -12.89 1.78
CA ALA A 184 19.21 -14.25 1.31
C ALA A 184 17.72 -14.48 1.03
N MET A 185 16.83 -14.02 1.93
CA MET A 185 15.39 -14.14 1.77
C MET A 185 14.87 -13.37 0.53
N LEU A 186 15.47 -12.24 0.21
CA LEU A 186 15.08 -11.38 -0.92
C LEU A 186 15.76 -11.76 -2.24
N GLY A 187 16.68 -12.73 -2.24
CA GLY A 187 17.48 -13.06 -3.41
C GLY A 187 18.36 -11.87 -3.88
N LEU A 188 18.68 -10.96 -2.95
CA LEU A 188 19.49 -9.79 -3.31
C LEU A 188 20.94 -10.20 -3.45
N ALA A 189 21.44 -10.20 -4.68
CA ALA A 189 22.85 -10.36 -4.95
C ALA A 189 23.68 -9.31 -4.17
N ASP A 190 24.80 -9.72 -3.63
CA ASP A 190 25.71 -8.79 -3.00
C ASP A 190 26.25 -7.81 -4.04
N LYS A 191 25.82 -6.52 -3.94
CA LYS A 191 26.25 -5.48 -4.86
C LYS A 191 27.79 -5.37 -4.94
N SER A 192 28.50 -5.70 -3.87
CA SER A 192 29.95 -5.71 -3.87
C SER A 192 30.51 -6.80 -4.77
N LYS A 193 29.90 -7.99 -4.82
CA LYS A 193 30.29 -9.06 -5.74
C LYS A 193 30.01 -8.68 -7.20
N VAL A 194 28.87 -8.04 -7.49
CA VAL A 194 28.56 -7.53 -8.83
C VAL A 194 29.57 -6.47 -9.28
N ILE A 195 29.90 -5.52 -8.41
CA ILE A 195 30.91 -4.50 -8.70
C ILE A 195 32.30 -5.12 -8.90
N SER A 196 32.65 -6.13 -8.08
CA SER A 196 33.93 -6.85 -8.23
C SER A 196 33.99 -7.61 -9.55
N LEU A 197 32.91 -8.30 -9.93
CA LEU A 197 32.78 -8.95 -11.25
C LEU A 197 33.02 -7.91 -12.37
N PHE A 198 32.37 -6.77 -12.31
CA PHE A 198 32.51 -5.72 -13.32
C PHE A 198 33.94 -5.17 -13.37
N LYS A 199 34.56 -4.97 -12.22
CA LYS A 199 35.94 -4.50 -12.10
C LYS A 199 36.93 -5.50 -12.73
N GLU A 200 36.81 -6.79 -12.39
CA GLU A 200 37.70 -7.82 -12.94
C GLU A 200 37.48 -8.03 -14.45
N ALA A 201 36.21 -7.96 -14.91
CA ALA A 201 35.90 -8.04 -16.35
C ALA A 201 36.54 -6.86 -17.13
N LEU A 202 36.44 -5.64 -16.61
CA LEU A 202 37.03 -4.46 -17.25
C LEU A 202 38.59 -4.44 -17.16
N SER A 203 39.14 -5.12 -16.16
CA SER A 203 40.59 -5.26 -16.01
C SER A 203 41.21 -6.38 -16.87
N GLY A 204 40.34 -7.15 -17.57
CA GLY A 204 40.78 -8.28 -18.41
C GLY A 204 41.13 -9.55 -17.62
N ASN A 205 40.79 -9.62 -16.34
CA ASN A 205 41.01 -10.78 -15.47
C ASN A 205 39.92 -11.83 -15.64
N GLU A 206 39.87 -12.53 -16.78
CA GLU A 206 38.79 -13.47 -17.13
C GLU A 206 38.55 -14.54 -16.07
N LYS A 207 39.62 -15.11 -15.49
CA LYS A 207 39.51 -16.19 -14.49
C LYS A 207 38.78 -15.74 -13.22
N GLU A 208 39.14 -14.58 -12.66
CA GLU A 208 38.48 -14.05 -11.47
C GLU A 208 37.06 -13.56 -11.77
N ALA A 209 36.84 -12.95 -12.95
CA ALA A 209 35.51 -12.57 -13.38
C ALA A 209 34.58 -13.78 -13.49
N LEU A 210 35.02 -14.88 -14.11
CA LEU A 210 34.23 -16.13 -14.19
C LEU A 210 33.96 -16.75 -12.82
N LYS A 211 34.87 -16.62 -11.87
CA LYS A 211 34.68 -17.10 -10.51
C LYS A 211 33.57 -16.29 -9.81
N TYR A 212 33.63 -14.97 -9.84
CA TYR A 212 32.58 -14.10 -9.27
C TYR A 212 31.24 -14.34 -9.95
N LEU A 213 31.20 -14.56 -11.26
CA LEU A 213 29.97 -14.87 -11.99
C LEU A 213 29.35 -16.19 -11.48
N LYS A 214 30.16 -17.25 -11.32
CA LYS A 214 29.68 -18.54 -10.79
C LYS A 214 29.15 -18.41 -9.36
N GLU A 215 29.83 -17.63 -8.51
CA GLU A 215 29.36 -17.37 -7.15
C GLU A 215 28.03 -16.63 -7.16
N LEU A 216 27.84 -15.63 -8.02
CA LEU A 216 26.58 -14.88 -8.14
C LEU A 216 25.44 -15.75 -8.64
N ILE A 217 25.67 -16.62 -9.62
CA ILE A 217 24.68 -17.59 -10.11
C ILE A 217 24.28 -18.56 -9.00
N ASN A 218 25.25 -19.07 -8.23
CA ASN A 218 24.97 -19.96 -7.11
C ASN A 218 24.20 -19.26 -5.96
N ASP A 219 24.41 -17.95 -5.80
CA ASP A 219 23.68 -17.11 -4.83
C ASP A 219 22.27 -16.74 -5.33
N GLY A 220 21.83 -17.24 -6.51
CA GLY A 220 20.46 -17.08 -7.03
C GLY A 220 20.26 -15.87 -7.95
N LEU A 221 21.34 -15.35 -8.54
CA LEU A 221 21.21 -14.34 -9.59
C LEU A 221 20.76 -15.03 -10.89
N ASP A 222 19.58 -14.66 -11.39
CA ASP A 222 19.17 -15.02 -12.75
C ASP A 222 20.03 -14.27 -13.77
N ALA A 223 20.52 -14.99 -14.77
CA ALA A 223 21.42 -14.48 -15.79
C ALA A 223 20.71 -13.60 -16.83
#